data_2dcda3c6b6ee30b4cd0675fe15c27528
#
_entry.id   2dcda3c6b6ee30b4cd0675fe15c27528
#
_cell.length_a   1.000
_cell.length_b   1.000
_cell.length_c   1.000
_cell.angle_alpha   90.00
_cell.angle_beta   90.00
_cell.angle_gamma   90.00
#
_symmetry.space_group_name_H-M   'P 1'
#
loop_
_entity.id
_entity.type
_entity.pdbx_description
1 polymer ?
#
loop_
_entity_poly.entity_id
_entity_poly.type
_entity_poly.pdbx_seq_one_letter_code
_entity_poly.pdbx_strand_id
1 'polypeptide(L)'
;MITVDGVTVAYGDATVLDDVSLSVDSGTFVGLVGPNGAGKTTLLRAMSAALTPESGTVEVCGEPIHDLSARAASRQVAVVPQDTTVSFSFPVRDLVAMGRTPHRSRFTTATPEDHRAVDEAIERVDIADLAARPVDELSGGERQKVAIARGLAQETPVLLLDEPTASLDVNHQVETLELVRELVADGKTAVAAIHDLSLAARYCDELVLLAGGDVVASGEPDSVLTRPRLRESFDAETVLTRNPVTESVTVTPLARPVESLDCSVHLVGNGSVAARTLERLANADAEVSVGPAPPGDALLETARLLGIDSLLANPYAALEEETVASLRAHIADAAVVVLAEPYLSNGNRAVLDAVDSVDSLVVVEDGPWRSHVASDLHSDYSRMRAAATITDPETVGIAVRATQSAEQLADFYQD
;
A
#
# COMPACT_ATOMS: atom_id res chain seq x y z
N MET A 1 22.11 10.12 12.14
CA MET A 1 23.12 9.83 11.08
C MET A 1 22.99 10.77 9.90
N ILE A 2 21.78 11.01 9.38
CA ILE A 2 21.48 12.01 8.36
C ILE A 2 20.53 13.03 8.97
N THR A 3 20.76 14.31 8.74
CA THR A 3 19.84 15.40 9.12
C THR A 3 19.58 16.26 7.88
N VAL A 4 18.30 16.45 7.56
CA VAL A 4 17.80 17.33 6.51
C VAL A 4 17.04 18.44 7.21
N ASP A 5 17.40 19.69 6.98
CA ASP A 5 16.82 20.85 7.66
C ASP A 5 16.44 21.94 6.64
N GLY A 6 15.13 22.17 6.49
CA GLY A 6 14.56 23.23 5.66
C GLY A 6 14.90 23.13 4.17
N VAL A 7 15.06 21.91 3.63
CA VAL A 7 15.53 21.71 2.26
C VAL A 7 14.44 22.04 1.25
N THR A 8 14.72 23.01 0.37
CA THR A 8 13.88 23.37 -0.78
C THR A 8 14.61 23.11 -2.09
N VAL A 9 13.93 22.46 -3.02
CA VAL A 9 14.45 22.17 -4.37
C VAL A 9 13.40 22.49 -5.41
N ALA A 10 13.79 23.28 -6.43
CA ALA A 10 12.95 23.55 -7.59
C ALA A 10 13.64 23.19 -8.91
N TYR A 11 12.86 22.87 -9.92
CA TYR A 11 13.28 22.71 -11.31
C TYR A 11 12.56 23.74 -12.18
N GLY A 12 13.23 24.82 -12.50
CA GLY A 12 12.59 25.99 -13.12
C GLY A 12 11.57 26.61 -12.18
N ASP A 13 10.32 26.75 -12.61
CA ASP A 13 9.24 27.34 -11.80
C ASP A 13 8.51 26.30 -10.90
N ALA A 14 8.91 25.02 -10.97
CA ALA A 14 8.23 23.95 -10.22
C ALA A 14 9.03 23.57 -8.97
N THR A 15 8.51 23.89 -7.79
CA THR A 15 9.02 23.39 -6.50
C THR A 15 8.69 21.92 -6.36
N VAL A 16 9.69 21.09 -6.08
CA VAL A 16 9.59 19.64 -5.91
C VAL A 16 9.75 19.22 -4.45
N LEU A 17 10.58 19.92 -3.70
CA LEU A 17 10.69 19.83 -2.25
C LEU A 17 10.50 21.23 -1.67
N ASP A 18 9.66 21.36 -0.64
CA ASP A 18 9.34 22.64 -0.01
C ASP A 18 9.55 22.55 1.51
N ASP A 19 10.62 23.18 2.01
CA ASP A 19 10.97 23.25 3.44
C ASP A 19 11.05 21.87 4.16
N VAL A 20 11.57 20.85 3.45
CA VAL A 20 11.62 19.47 3.93
C VAL A 20 12.63 19.33 5.07
N SER A 21 12.16 18.81 6.22
CA SER A 21 12.97 18.50 7.39
C SER A 21 12.72 17.08 7.89
N LEU A 22 13.81 16.32 8.10
CA LEU A 22 13.77 14.96 8.67
C LEU A 22 15.12 14.56 9.25
N SER A 23 15.12 13.54 10.10
CA SER A 23 16.32 12.91 10.64
C SER A 23 16.29 11.40 10.44
N VAL A 24 17.46 10.81 10.21
CA VAL A 24 17.67 9.36 10.10
C VAL A 24 18.73 8.97 11.10
N ASP A 25 18.39 8.06 12.00
CA ASP A 25 19.32 7.57 13.01
C ASP A 25 20.35 6.60 12.43
N SER A 26 21.46 6.42 13.16
CA SER A 26 22.51 5.48 12.76
C SER A 26 22.01 4.04 12.92
N GLY A 27 22.25 3.20 11.92
CA GLY A 27 21.87 1.79 11.98
C GLY A 27 20.37 1.55 11.83
N THR A 28 19.67 2.45 11.13
CA THR A 28 18.24 2.28 10.80
C THR A 28 18.03 2.09 9.31
N PHE A 29 16.97 1.38 8.95
CA PHE A 29 16.46 1.27 7.59
C PHE A 29 15.22 2.14 7.44
N VAL A 30 15.33 3.26 6.74
CA VAL A 30 14.23 4.21 6.50
C VAL A 30 13.67 4.04 5.09
N GLY A 31 12.35 3.87 4.99
CA GLY A 31 11.62 3.86 3.74
C GLY A 31 11.04 5.23 3.40
N LEU A 32 11.45 5.82 2.26
CA LEU A 32 10.76 6.97 1.69
C LEU A 32 9.57 6.47 0.87
N VAL A 33 8.36 6.78 1.31
CA VAL A 33 7.11 6.39 0.65
C VAL A 33 6.31 7.61 0.21
N GLY A 34 5.43 7.44 -0.76
CA GLY A 34 4.59 8.53 -1.27
C GLY A 34 4.28 8.35 -2.76
N PRO A 35 3.33 9.13 -3.31
CA PRO A 35 2.93 9.04 -4.70
C PRO A 35 4.06 9.36 -5.68
N ASN A 36 3.82 9.08 -6.96
CA ASN A 36 4.76 9.47 -8.02
C ASN A 36 4.84 11.01 -8.08
N GLY A 37 6.06 11.53 -8.19
CA GLY A 37 6.31 12.98 -8.20
C GLY A 37 6.37 13.63 -6.80
N ALA A 38 6.23 12.88 -5.71
CA ALA A 38 6.31 13.42 -4.33
C ALA A 38 7.70 13.94 -3.92
N GLY A 39 8.74 13.75 -4.75
CA GLY A 39 10.08 14.26 -4.47
C GLY A 39 11.07 13.22 -3.91
N LYS A 40 10.70 11.93 -3.78
CA LYS A 40 11.56 10.87 -3.18
C LYS A 40 12.97 10.81 -3.79
N THR A 41 13.05 10.64 -5.11
CA THR A 41 14.35 10.64 -5.84
C THR A 41 15.10 11.97 -5.70
N THR A 42 14.40 13.10 -5.69
CA THR A 42 14.99 14.43 -5.50
C THR A 42 15.61 14.55 -4.11
N LEU A 43 14.93 14.07 -3.09
CA LEU A 43 15.43 14.03 -1.72
C LEU A 43 16.68 13.13 -1.60
N LEU A 44 16.68 11.93 -2.19
CA LEU A 44 17.88 11.07 -2.23
C LEU A 44 19.04 11.74 -2.95
N ARG A 45 18.80 12.49 -4.03
CA ARG A 45 19.82 13.25 -4.73
C ARG A 45 20.39 14.40 -3.89
N ALA A 46 19.55 15.08 -3.10
CA ALA A 46 20.00 16.09 -2.15
C ALA A 46 20.84 15.46 -1.03
N MET A 47 20.41 14.32 -0.46
CA MET A 47 21.16 13.59 0.58
C MET A 47 22.51 13.04 0.09
N SER A 48 22.67 12.79 -1.21
CA SER A 48 23.92 12.28 -1.80
C SER A 48 24.85 13.38 -2.32
N ALA A 49 24.51 14.66 -2.16
CA ALA A 49 25.15 15.81 -2.80
C ALA A 49 25.18 15.75 -4.34
N ALA A 50 24.36 14.90 -4.97
CA ALA A 50 24.18 14.90 -6.43
C ALA A 50 23.33 16.07 -6.92
N LEU A 51 22.58 16.72 -6.01
CA LEU A 51 21.78 17.91 -6.23
C LEU A 51 21.95 18.86 -5.06
N THR A 52 22.32 20.11 -5.35
CA THR A 52 22.40 21.17 -4.33
C THR A 52 21.03 21.82 -4.15
N PRO A 53 20.44 21.86 -2.95
CA PRO A 53 19.18 22.54 -2.70
C PRO A 53 19.30 24.07 -2.86
N GLU A 54 18.17 24.74 -3.11
CA GLU A 54 18.11 26.21 -3.16
C GLU A 54 18.22 26.83 -1.78
N SER A 55 17.66 26.16 -0.77
CA SER A 55 17.75 26.54 0.66
C SER A 55 17.79 25.30 1.54
N GLY A 56 18.15 25.50 2.80
CA GLY A 56 18.29 24.42 3.78
C GLY A 56 19.64 23.74 3.73
N THR A 57 19.82 22.74 4.60
CA THR A 57 21.07 22.00 4.75
C THR A 57 20.83 20.50 4.83
N VAL A 58 21.81 19.73 4.36
CA VAL A 58 21.87 18.28 4.57
C VAL A 58 23.19 17.93 5.23
N GLU A 59 23.11 17.32 6.41
CA GLU A 59 24.28 16.80 7.12
C GLU A 59 24.28 15.27 7.07
N VAL A 60 25.45 14.69 6.82
CA VAL A 60 25.68 13.24 6.88
C VAL A 60 26.86 12.99 7.80
N CYS A 61 26.68 12.13 8.79
CA CYS A 61 27.69 11.85 9.83
C CYS A 61 28.18 13.12 10.56
N GLY A 62 27.31 14.15 10.67
CA GLY A 62 27.61 15.43 11.32
C GLY A 62 28.40 16.41 10.46
N GLU A 63 28.57 16.16 9.17
CA GLU A 63 29.23 17.06 8.22
C GLU A 63 28.23 17.54 7.14
N PRO A 64 28.19 18.85 6.81
CA PRO A 64 27.38 19.37 5.71
C PRO A 64 27.83 18.76 4.38
N ILE A 65 27.03 17.87 3.80
CA ILE A 65 27.44 17.04 2.65
C ILE A 65 27.74 17.88 1.40
N HIS A 66 27.08 19.05 1.24
CA HIS A 66 27.25 19.94 0.09
C HIS A 66 28.51 20.79 0.16
N ASP A 67 29.13 20.92 1.34
CA ASP A 67 30.41 21.62 1.52
C ASP A 67 31.62 20.69 1.22
N LEU A 68 31.34 19.38 1.13
CA LEU A 68 32.36 18.40 0.83
C LEU A 68 32.72 18.38 -0.66
N SER A 69 33.95 18.02 -0.98
CA SER A 69 34.28 17.66 -2.36
C SER A 69 33.49 16.44 -2.78
N ALA A 70 33.15 16.30 -4.07
CA ALA A 70 32.42 15.13 -4.59
C ALA A 70 33.04 13.80 -4.15
N ARG A 71 34.38 13.73 -4.03
CA ARG A 71 35.08 12.56 -3.53
C ARG A 71 34.85 12.32 -2.03
N ALA A 72 34.84 13.35 -1.22
CA ALA A 72 34.59 13.24 0.22
C ALA A 72 33.14 12.86 0.48
N ALA A 73 32.18 13.48 -0.19
CA ALA A 73 30.76 13.10 -0.14
C ALA A 73 30.53 11.64 -0.55
N SER A 74 31.18 11.19 -1.64
CA SER A 74 31.10 9.79 -2.08
C SER A 74 31.77 8.77 -1.12
N ARG A 75 32.49 9.20 -0.08
CA ARG A 75 32.98 8.33 0.99
C ARG A 75 32.02 8.26 2.18
N GLN A 76 31.05 9.17 2.24
CA GLN A 76 30.00 9.15 3.27
C GLN A 76 28.76 8.42 2.78
N VAL A 77 28.44 8.52 1.48
CA VAL A 77 27.18 8.03 0.92
C VAL A 77 27.44 7.23 -0.36
N ALA A 78 26.94 6.01 -0.42
CA ALA A 78 26.79 5.23 -1.65
C ALA A 78 25.35 5.31 -2.16
N VAL A 79 25.20 5.37 -3.49
CA VAL A 79 23.89 5.42 -4.15
C VAL A 79 23.71 4.23 -5.07
N VAL A 80 22.61 3.51 -4.88
CA VAL A 80 22.09 2.49 -5.79
C VAL A 80 20.96 3.12 -6.60
N PRO A 81 21.17 3.40 -7.90
CA PRO A 81 20.16 4.05 -8.73
C PRO A 81 19.05 3.08 -9.13
N GLN A 82 17.88 3.63 -9.49
CA GLN A 82 16.75 2.88 -10.04
C GLN A 82 17.11 2.18 -11.36
N ASP A 83 17.76 2.91 -12.28
CA ASP A 83 18.22 2.33 -13.56
C ASP A 83 19.61 1.74 -13.39
N THR A 84 19.68 0.42 -13.42
CA THR A 84 20.93 -0.35 -13.35
C THR A 84 21.44 -0.75 -14.74
N THR A 85 20.86 -0.22 -15.83
CA THR A 85 21.27 -0.52 -17.21
C THR A 85 22.64 0.05 -17.50
N VAL A 86 23.53 -0.76 -18.07
CA VAL A 86 24.86 -0.37 -18.48
C VAL A 86 24.96 -0.45 -20.00
N SER A 87 25.38 0.64 -20.64
CA SER A 87 25.47 0.74 -22.11
C SER A 87 26.66 -0.02 -22.73
N PHE A 88 27.56 -0.54 -21.90
CA PHE A 88 28.77 -1.23 -22.33
C PHE A 88 28.88 -2.58 -21.62
N SER A 89 29.44 -3.57 -22.32
CA SER A 89 29.69 -4.90 -21.76
C SER A 89 30.96 -4.88 -20.91
N PHE A 90 30.81 -4.99 -19.58
CA PHE A 90 31.90 -5.15 -18.62
C PHE A 90 31.70 -6.43 -17.83
N PRO A 91 32.75 -7.13 -17.40
CA PRO A 91 32.64 -8.13 -16.35
C PRO A 91 32.01 -7.52 -15.07
N VAL A 92 31.16 -8.29 -14.39
CA VAL A 92 30.55 -7.89 -13.12
C VAL A 92 31.58 -7.34 -12.14
N ARG A 93 32.71 -8.05 -11.98
CA ARG A 93 33.81 -7.63 -11.10
C ARG A 93 34.33 -6.22 -11.41
N ASP A 94 34.46 -5.86 -12.68
CA ASP A 94 34.96 -4.56 -13.09
C ASP A 94 33.95 -3.45 -12.77
N LEU A 95 32.65 -3.74 -12.93
CA LEU A 95 31.59 -2.80 -12.54
C LEU A 95 31.54 -2.58 -11.01
N VAL A 96 31.69 -3.65 -10.21
CA VAL A 96 31.79 -3.55 -8.76
C VAL A 96 33.03 -2.75 -8.35
N ALA A 97 34.17 -2.95 -9.03
CA ALA A 97 35.40 -2.23 -8.79
C ALA A 97 35.31 -0.71 -9.06
N MET A 98 34.33 -0.26 -9.88
CA MET A 98 34.05 1.18 -10.04
C MET A 98 33.58 1.83 -8.74
N GLY A 99 33.00 1.08 -7.79
CA GLY A 99 32.69 1.54 -6.44
C GLY A 99 33.91 2.06 -5.66
N ARG A 100 35.12 1.60 -6.00
CA ARG A 100 36.38 2.06 -5.38
C ARG A 100 36.89 3.42 -5.88
N THR A 101 36.24 4.03 -6.89
CA THR A 101 36.63 5.31 -7.48
C THR A 101 36.89 6.41 -6.45
N PRO A 102 36.07 6.60 -5.38
CA PRO A 102 36.33 7.61 -4.37
C PRO A 102 37.59 7.36 -3.53
N HIS A 103 38.10 6.14 -3.48
CA HIS A 103 39.31 5.77 -2.72
C HIS A 103 40.60 5.86 -3.55
N ARG A 104 40.49 5.89 -4.88
CA ARG A 104 41.63 5.84 -5.82
C ARG A 104 41.98 7.22 -6.34
N SER A 105 43.25 7.52 -6.47
CA SER A 105 43.69 8.71 -7.20
C SER A 105 43.70 8.47 -8.72
N ARG A 106 43.64 9.55 -9.52
CA ARG A 106 43.54 9.49 -11.00
C ARG A 106 44.62 8.63 -11.68
N PHE A 107 45.76 8.43 -11.02
CA PHE A 107 46.93 7.80 -11.62
C PHE A 107 47.43 6.59 -10.83
N THR A 108 46.66 6.10 -9.87
CA THR A 108 47.03 4.91 -9.09
C THR A 108 46.33 3.66 -9.60
N THR A 109 47.06 2.57 -9.70
CA THR A 109 46.51 1.23 -9.93
C THR A 109 45.69 0.78 -8.70
N ALA A 110 44.81 -0.20 -8.87
CA ALA A 110 44.06 -0.81 -7.76
C ALA A 110 45.06 -1.36 -6.72
N THR A 111 44.80 -1.09 -5.46
CA THR A 111 45.53 -1.61 -4.32
C THR A 111 45.01 -2.99 -3.90
N PRO A 112 45.77 -3.75 -3.09
CA PRO A 112 45.25 -4.99 -2.49
C PRO A 112 43.98 -4.75 -1.65
N GLU A 113 43.85 -3.58 -1.03
CA GLU A 113 42.66 -3.18 -0.26
C GLU A 113 41.45 -2.97 -1.17
N ASP A 114 41.66 -2.34 -2.35
CA ASP A 114 40.56 -2.20 -3.33
C ASP A 114 40.08 -3.56 -3.82
N HIS A 115 40.99 -4.51 -4.07
CA HIS A 115 40.61 -5.87 -4.46
C HIS A 115 39.85 -6.59 -3.39
N ARG A 116 40.29 -6.49 -2.12
CA ARG A 116 39.59 -7.08 -0.97
C ARG A 116 38.17 -6.51 -0.83
N ALA A 117 37.99 -5.19 -0.86
CA ALA A 117 36.68 -4.57 -0.76
C ALA A 117 35.72 -4.99 -1.89
N VAL A 118 36.25 -5.23 -3.10
CA VAL A 118 35.47 -5.74 -4.24
C VAL A 118 35.08 -7.20 -4.00
N ASP A 119 36.01 -8.06 -3.53
CA ASP A 119 35.73 -9.46 -3.26
C ASP A 119 34.71 -9.62 -2.13
N GLU A 120 34.89 -8.90 -1.02
CA GLU A 120 33.95 -8.88 0.10
C GLU A 120 32.55 -8.40 -0.33
N ALA A 121 32.46 -7.38 -1.19
CA ALA A 121 31.18 -6.91 -1.69
C ALA A 121 30.48 -7.94 -2.60
N ILE A 122 31.22 -8.66 -3.46
CA ILE A 122 30.72 -9.70 -4.34
C ILE A 122 30.21 -10.89 -3.52
N GLU A 123 30.98 -11.32 -2.51
CA GLU A 123 30.61 -12.42 -1.61
C GLU A 123 29.37 -12.03 -0.76
N ARG A 124 29.30 -10.80 -0.26
CA ARG A 124 28.21 -10.32 0.60
C ARG A 124 26.84 -10.35 -0.10
N VAL A 125 26.77 -10.12 -1.40
CA VAL A 125 25.53 -10.16 -2.18
C VAL A 125 25.31 -11.48 -2.93
N ASP A 126 26.17 -12.46 -2.69
CA ASP A 126 26.08 -13.81 -3.29
C ASP A 126 26.04 -13.79 -4.84
N ILE A 127 27.06 -13.17 -5.44
CA ILE A 127 27.23 -13.10 -6.91
C ILE A 127 28.64 -13.52 -7.35
N ALA A 128 29.35 -14.33 -6.57
CA ALA A 128 30.71 -14.74 -6.88
C ALA A 128 30.81 -15.55 -8.19
N ASP A 129 29.81 -16.35 -8.50
CA ASP A 129 29.67 -17.11 -9.73
C ASP A 129 29.44 -16.23 -10.97
N LEU A 130 28.94 -15.01 -10.78
CA LEU A 130 28.69 -14.03 -11.84
C LEU A 130 29.88 -13.10 -12.11
N ALA A 131 30.93 -13.12 -11.26
CA ALA A 131 31.99 -12.11 -11.25
C ALA A 131 32.70 -11.92 -12.61
N ALA A 132 32.82 -12.98 -13.40
CA ALA A 132 33.44 -12.96 -14.74
C ALA A 132 32.43 -12.75 -15.88
N ARG A 133 31.11 -12.80 -15.62
CA ARG A 133 30.09 -12.65 -16.65
C ARG A 133 29.94 -11.20 -17.10
N PRO A 134 29.63 -10.95 -18.37
CA PRO A 134 29.23 -9.63 -18.85
C PRO A 134 27.93 -9.15 -18.20
N VAL A 135 27.85 -7.88 -17.79
CA VAL A 135 26.67 -7.31 -17.10
C VAL A 135 25.43 -7.26 -17.98
N ASP A 136 25.59 -7.12 -19.28
CA ASP A 136 24.50 -7.11 -20.27
C ASP A 136 23.80 -8.48 -20.44
N GLU A 137 24.43 -9.57 -20.00
CA GLU A 137 23.86 -10.92 -20.00
C GLU A 137 23.07 -11.25 -18.71
N LEU A 138 23.03 -10.36 -17.73
CA LEU A 138 22.40 -10.60 -16.45
C LEU A 138 20.88 -10.37 -16.48
N SER A 139 20.15 -11.10 -15.65
CA SER A 139 18.75 -10.82 -15.31
C SER A 139 18.58 -9.47 -14.57
N GLY A 140 17.34 -8.98 -14.43
CA GLY A 140 17.07 -7.76 -13.67
C GLY A 140 17.53 -7.87 -12.22
N GLY A 141 17.20 -8.98 -11.54
CA GLY A 141 17.59 -9.23 -10.15
C GLY A 141 19.11 -9.35 -9.97
N GLU A 142 19.80 -10.06 -10.87
CA GLU A 142 21.27 -10.15 -10.85
C GLU A 142 21.91 -8.75 -11.04
N ARG A 143 21.40 -7.92 -11.96
CA ARG A 143 21.89 -6.53 -12.13
C ARG A 143 21.68 -5.69 -10.89
N GLN A 144 20.55 -5.87 -10.20
CA GLN A 144 20.28 -5.17 -8.95
C GLN A 144 21.29 -5.55 -7.86
N LYS A 145 21.57 -6.85 -7.68
CA LYS A 145 22.61 -7.34 -6.77
C LYS A 145 24.00 -6.75 -7.11
N VAL A 146 24.34 -6.67 -8.39
CA VAL A 146 25.62 -6.04 -8.85
C VAL A 146 25.65 -4.54 -8.51
N ALA A 147 24.54 -3.82 -8.66
CA ALA A 147 24.47 -2.40 -8.29
C ALA A 147 24.64 -2.21 -6.78
N ILE A 148 24.05 -3.07 -5.96
CA ILE A 148 24.25 -3.06 -4.50
C ILE A 148 25.72 -3.39 -4.18
N ALA A 149 26.30 -4.45 -4.78
CA ALA A 149 27.73 -4.79 -4.61
C ALA A 149 28.65 -3.62 -4.91
N ARG A 150 28.38 -2.88 -5.99
CA ARG A 150 29.12 -1.67 -6.35
C ARG A 150 29.02 -0.59 -5.25
N GLY A 151 27.82 -0.40 -4.68
CA GLY A 151 27.61 0.50 -3.54
C GLY A 151 28.38 0.04 -2.29
N LEU A 152 28.37 -1.27 -2.00
CA LEU A 152 29.09 -1.84 -0.86
C LEU A 152 30.61 -1.73 -0.98
N ALA A 153 31.14 -1.97 -2.18
CA ALA A 153 32.58 -1.82 -2.45
C ALA A 153 33.08 -0.38 -2.19
N GLN A 154 32.19 0.59 -2.09
CA GLN A 154 32.52 1.98 -1.72
C GLN A 154 32.81 2.14 -0.22
N GLU A 155 32.44 1.14 0.63
CA GLU A 155 32.68 1.12 2.09
C GLU A 155 32.17 2.37 2.81
N THR A 156 30.98 2.86 2.44
CA THR A 156 30.34 4.02 3.08
C THR A 156 29.48 3.62 4.27
N PRO A 157 29.30 4.51 5.26
CA PRO A 157 28.36 4.29 6.37
C PRO A 157 26.90 4.37 5.95
N VAL A 158 26.58 5.13 4.89
CA VAL A 158 25.22 5.35 4.40
C VAL A 158 25.03 4.73 3.01
N LEU A 159 23.89 4.07 2.83
CA LEU A 159 23.43 3.52 1.57
C LEU A 159 22.07 4.14 1.19
N LEU A 160 22.01 4.83 0.07
CA LEU A 160 20.77 5.36 -0.51
C LEU A 160 20.36 4.49 -1.69
N LEU A 161 19.08 4.07 -1.70
CA LEU A 161 18.54 3.20 -2.75
C LEU A 161 17.33 3.87 -3.40
N ASP A 162 17.41 4.11 -4.70
CA ASP A 162 16.31 4.70 -5.46
C ASP A 162 15.53 3.57 -6.14
N GLU A 163 14.36 3.23 -5.61
CA GLU A 163 13.46 2.17 -6.07
C GLU A 163 14.15 0.79 -6.26
N PRO A 164 14.81 0.24 -5.23
CA PRO A 164 15.61 -0.96 -5.37
C PRO A 164 14.82 -2.22 -5.74
N THR A 165 13.51 -2.19 -5.66
CA THR A 165 12.59 -3.29 -5.97
C THR A 165 11.82 -3.11 -7.27
N ALA A 166 12.01 -1.98 -7.97
CA ALA A 166 11.31 -1.71 -9.22
C ALA A 166 11.67 -2.75 -10.30
N SER A 167 10.67 -3.21 -11.02
CA SER A 167 10.82 -4.18 -12.13
C SER A 167 11.40 -5.55 -11.74
N LEU A 168 11.45 -5.87 -10.44
CA LEU A 168 11.85 -7.18 -9.94
C LEU A 168 10.60 -8.06 -9.70
N ASP A 169 10.75 -9.37 -9.88
CA ASP A 169 9.74 -10.32 -9.41
C ASP A 169 9.73 -10.41 -7.88
N VAL A 170 8.67 -11.02 -7.32
CA VAL A 170 8.42 -11.07 -5.87
C VAL A 170 9.60 -11.65 -5.09
N ASN A 171 10.27 -12.70 -5.61
CA ASN A 171 11.40 -13.33 -4.91
C ASN A 171 12.60 -12.38 -4.82
N HIS A 172 12.96 -11.75 -5.95
CA HIS A 172 14.08 -10.80 -5.98
C HIS A 172 13.80 -9.52 -5.19
N GLN A 173 12.53 -9.08 -5.11
CA GLN A 173 12.15 -7.96 -4.22
C GLN A 173 12.43 -8.28 -2.76
N VAL A 174 12.01 -9.46 -2.31
CA VAL A 174 12.23 -9.95 -0.94
C VAL A 174 13.72 -10.09 -0.66
N GLU A 175 14.47 -10.80 -1.52
CA GLU A 175 15.93 -10.97 -1.36
C GLU A 175 16.67 -9.63 -1.27
N THR A 176 16.28 -8.65 -2.10
CA THR A 176 16.89 -7.31 -2.10
C THR A 176 16.67 -6.59 -0.77
N LEU A 177 15.43 -6.59 -0.26
CA LEU A 177 15.11 -5.90 1.00
C LEU A 177 15.68 -6.64 2.23
N GLU A 178 15.72 -7.97 2.21
CA GLU A 178 16.39 -8.76 3.25
C GLU A 178 17.90 -8.46 3.28
N LEU A 179 18.55 -8.41 2.12
CA LEU A 179 19.95 -8.02 2.03
C LEU A 179 20.20 -6.62 2.63
N VAL A 180 19.34 -5.64 2.33
CA VAL A 180 19.46 -4.28 2.90
C VAL A 180 19.30 -4.33 4.43
N ARG A 181 18.34 -5.09 4.97
CA ARG A 181 18.17 -5.27 6.42
C ARG A 181 19.39 -5.90 7.08
N GLU A 182 19.97 -6.92 6.46
CA GLU A 182 21.22 -7.51 6.95
C GLU A 182 22.37 -6.51 6.99
N LEU A 183 22.49 -5.66 5.95
CA LEU A 183 23.51 -4.61 5.92
C LEU A 183 23.30 -3.56 7.03
N VAL A 184 22.05 -3.26 7.37
CA VAL A 184 21.72 -2.37 8.48
C VAL A 184 22.03 -3.04 9.82
N ALA A 185 21.72 -4.32 9.98
CA ALA A 185 22.09 -5.09 11.18
C ALA A 185 23.61 -5.15 11.38
N ASP A 186 24.41 -5.10 10.30
CA ASP A 186 25.88 -5.01 10.32
C ASP A 186 26.40 -3.56 10.58
N GLY A 187 25.50 -2.60 10.85
CA GLY A 187 25.81 -1.25 11.28
C GLY A 187 25.79 -0.18 10.18
N LYS A 188 25.31 -0.49 8.97
CA LYS A 188 25.04 0.54 7.95
C LYS A 188 23.73 1.25 8.25
N THR A 189 23.58 2.44 7.68
CA THR A 189 22.30 3.19 7.65
C THR A 189 21.80 3.17 6.22
N ALA A 190 20.53 2.80 6.03
CA ALA A 190 19.93 2.73 4.69
C ALA A 190 18.70 3.63 4.57
N VAL A 191 18.58 4.33 3.43
CA VAL A 191 17.37 5.07 3.05
C VAL A 191 16.96 4.61 1.66
N ALA A 192 15.75 4.09 1.52
CA ALA A 192 15.26 3.57 0.25
C ALA A 192 13.94 4.23 -0.16
N ALA A 193 13.85 4.69 -1.40
CA ALA A 193 12.55 5.02 -2.00
C ALA A 193 11.84 3.72 -2.37
N ILE A 194 10.66 3.47 -1.79
CA ILE A 194 9.89 2.24 -1.99
C ILE A 194 8.47 2.60 -2.41
N HIS A 195 7.98 1.95 -3.48
CA HIS A 195 6.62 2.19 -3.97
C HIS A 195 5.58 1.31 -3.28
N ASP A 196 5.94 0.06 -2.98
CA ASP A 196 5.05 -0.87 -2.30
C ASP A 196 5.05 -0.57 -0.80
N LEU A 197 3.91 -0.02 -0.32
CA LEU A 197 3.73 0.35 1.08
C LEU A 197 3.77 -0.85 2.03
N SER A 198 3.31 -2.01 1.58
CA SER A 198 3.31 -3.24 2.39
C SER A 198 4.73 -3.79 2.53
N LEU A 199 5.54 -3.74 1.47
CA LEU A 199 6.96 -4.08 1.54
C LEU A 199 7.72 -3.07 2.41
N ALA A 200 7.47 -1.77 2.26
CA ALA A 200 8.08 -0.74 3.11
C ALA A 200 7.73 -0.97 4.59
N ALA A 201 6.46 -1.23 4.91
CA ALA A 201 6.03 -1.51 6.28
C ALA A 201 6.63 -2.79 6.87
N ARG A 202 6.96 -3.76 6.03
CA ARG A 202 7.54 -5.05 6.48
C ARG A 202 9.03 -4.97 6.74
N TYR A 203 9.76 -4.20 5.94
CA TYR A 203 11.23 -4.24 5.92
C TYR A 203 11.90 -3.03 6.55
N CYS A 204 11.26 -1.86 6.55
CA CYS A 204 11.84 -0.64 7.11
C CYS A 204 11.52 -0.52 8.61
N ASP A 205 12.48 0.01 9.37
CA ASP A 205 12.30 0.34 10.78
C ASP A 205 11.43 1.58 10.93
N GLU A 206 11.62 2.55 10.03
CA GLU A 206 10.87 3.80 9.99
C GLU A 206 10.44 4.12 8.54
N LEU A 207 9.34 4.86 8.41
CA LEU A 207 8.86 5.40 7.15
C LEU A 207 8.83 6.92 7.19
N VAL A 208 9.11 7.54 6.06
CA VAL A 208 8.88 8.96 5.79
C VAL A 208 7.89 9.06 4.64
N LEU A 209 6.69 9.55 4.91
CA LEU A 209 5.64 9.77 3.92
C LEU A 209 5.81 11.17 3.32
N LEU A 210 6.13 11.20 2.02
CA LEU A 210 6.25 12.42 1.23
C LEU A 210 5.00 12.59 0.35
N ALA A 211 4.42 13.78 0.35
CA ALA A 211 3.35 14.16 -0.58
C ALA A 211 3.40 15.67 -0.87
N GLY A 212 3.16 16.06 -2.11
CA GLY A 212 3.15 17.48 -2.51
C GLY A 212 4.47 18.22 -2.30
N GLY A 213 5.59 17.50 -2.17
CA GLY A 213 6.91 18.09 -1.91
C GLY A 213 7.25 18.30 -0.44
N ASP A 214 6.41 17.84 0.50
CA ASP A 214 6.58 18.00 1.93
C ASP A 214 6.57 16.64 2.67
N VAL A 215 7.05 16.61 3.92
CA VAL A 215 6.98 15.45 4.82
C VAL A 215 5.65 15.47 5.57
N VAL A 216 4.73 14.59 5.15
CA VAL A 216 3.42 14.45 5.80
C VAL A 216 3.52 13.74 7.16
N ALA A 217 4.38 12.74 7.27
CA ALA A 217 4.61 11.98 8.48
C ALA A 217 5.96 11.25 8.45
N SER A 218 6.54 11.06 9.64
CA SER A 218 7.74 10.24 9.85
C SER A 218 7.61 9.43 11.13
N GLY A 219 8.16 8.20 11.16
CA GLY A 219 8.18 7.31 12.33
C GLY A 219 7.93 5.85 11.99
N GLU A 220 7.54 5.05 12.98
CA GLU A 220 7.21 3.64 12.81
C GLU A 220 6.10 3.42 11.75
N PRO A 221 6.14 2.34 10.96
CA PRO A 221 5.20 2.08 9.87
C PRO A 221 3.72 2.20 10.27
N ASP A 222 3.33 1.65 11.42
CA ASP A 222 1.96 1.70 11.95
C ASP A 222 1.49 3.13 12.24
N SER A 223 2.40 4.00 12.66
CA SER A 223 2.10 5.40 12.95
C SER A 223 1.98 6.26 11.71
N VAL A 224 2.74 5.93 10.65
CA VAL A 224 2.79 6.67 9.40
C VAL A 224 1.67 6.26 8.46
N LEU A 225 1.46 4.94 8.28
CA LEU A 225 0.45 4.39 7.37
C LEU A 225 -0.92 4.35 8.05
N THR A 226 -1.62 5.47 8.00
CA THR A 226 -2.99 5.60 8.49
C THR A 226 -3.95 5.92 7.35
N ARG A 227 -5.21 5.46 7.43
CA ARG A 227 -6.22 5.71 6.38
C ARG A 227 -6.34 7.19 6.00
N PRO A 228 -6.47 8.15 6.96
CA PRO A 228 -6.59 9.57 6.60
C PRO A 228 -5.39 10.08 5.81
N ARG A 229 -4.16 9.74 6.24
CA ARG A 229 -2.93 10.18 5.55
C ARG A 229 -2.79 9.58 4.15
N LEU A 230 -3.11 8.27 4.01
CA LEU A 230 -3.06 7.60 2.72
C LEU A 230 -4.10 8.16 1.75
N ARG A 231 -5.32 8.45 2.23
CA ARG A 231 -6.36 9.13 1.44
C ARG A 231 -5.89 10.50 0.96
N GLU A 232 -5.35 11.32 1.85
CA GLU A 232 -4.87 12.66 1.52
C GLU A 232 -3.67 12.64 0.57
N SER A 233 -2.68 11.74 0.84
CA SER A 233 -1.42 11.71 0.07
C SER A 233 -1.56 11.04 -1.29
N PHE A 234 -2.34 9.95 -1.41
CA PHE A 234 -2.46 9.13 -2.62
C PHE A 234 -3.77 9.35 -3.38
N ASP A 235 -4.70 10.16 -2.85
CA ASP A 235 -6.05 10.32 -3.39
C ASP A 235 -6.73 8.95 -3.63
N ALA A 236 -6.57 8.03 -2.66
CA ALA A 236 -7.07 6.66 -2.74
C ALA A 236 -7.60 6.19 -1.38
N GLU A 237 -8.77 5.57 -1.40
CA GLU A 237 -9.25 4.84 -0.23
C GLU A 237 -8.44 3.56 -0.04
N THR A 238 -8.15 3.24 1.22
CA THR A 238 -7.31 2.09 1.56
C THR A 238 -7.86 1.31 2.75
N VAL A 239 -7.73 -0.01 2.70
CA VAL A 239 -7.89 -0.88 3.86
C VAL A 239 -6.51 -1.21 4.42
N LEU A 240 -6.36 -1.01 5.72
CA LEU A 240 -5.16 -1.39 6.45
C LEU A 240 -5.46 -2.66 7.24
N THR A 241 -4.68 -3.70 6.99
CA THR A 241 -4.76 -4.98 7.71
C THR A 241 -3.41 -5.33 8.29
N ARG A 242 -3.36 -6.25 9.26
CA ARG A 242 -2.10 -6.86 9.71
C ARG A 242 -1.92 -8.21 9.06
N ASN A 243 -0.77 -8.43 8.46
CA ASN A 243 -0.39 -9.75 7.99
C ASN A 243 -0.24 -10.69 9.20
N PRO A 244 -0.97 -11.82 9.26
CA PRO A 244 -0.95 -12.70 10.44
C PRO A 244 0.39 -13.43 10.66
N VAL A 245 1.27 -13.45 9.65
CA VAL A 245 2.58 -14.13 9.72
C VAL A 245 3.70 -13.16 10.09
N THR A 246 3.68 -11.96 9.47
CA THR A 246 4.76 -10.97 9.63
C THR A 246 4.40 -9.86 10.61
N GLU A 247 3.14 -9.79 11.05
CA GLU A 247 2.57 -8.75 11.90
C GLU A 247 2.66 -7.32 11.32
N SER A 248 3.22 -7.17 10.12
CA SER A 248 3.37 -5.88 9.44
C SER A 248 2.05 -5.39 8.84
N VAL A 249 1.93 -4.08 8.69
CA VAL A 249 0.79 -3.44 7.99
C VAL A 249 0.77 -3.85 6.52
N THR A 250 -0.39 -4.25 6.04
CA THR A 250 -0.68 -4.47 4.62
C THR A 250 -1.65 -3.41 4.15
N VAL A 251 -1.32 -2.74 3.06
CA VAL A 251 -2.14 -1.67 2.45
C VAL A 251 -2.82 -2.22 1.21
N THR A 252 -4.14 -2.26 1.22
CA THR A 252 -4.95 -2.65 0.06
C THR A 252 -5.70 -1.43 -0.46
N PRO A 253 -5.38 -0.94 -1.67
CA PRO A 253 -6.11 0.16 -2.27
C PRO A 253 -7.51 -0.31 -2.68
N LEU A 254 -8.52 0.54 -2.46
CA LEU A 254 -9.88 0.33 -2.89
C LEU A 254 -10.17 1.12 -4.16
N ALA A 255 -11.15 0.67 -4.94
CA ALA A 255 -11.60 1.43 -6.09
C ALA A 255 -12.20 2.77 -5.65
N ARG A 256 -11.95 3.85 -6.41
CA ARG A 256 -12.49 5.17 -6.09
C ARG A 256 -14.01 5.15 -6.01
N PRO A 257 -14.63 5.86 -5.04
CA PRO A 257 -16.06 6.05 -5.02
C PRO A 257 -16.51 6.81 -6.28
N VAL A 258 -17.57 6.35 -6.89
CA VAL A 258 -18.11 6.99 -8.10
C VAL A 258 -18.79 8.31 -7.74
N GLU A 259 -19.40 8.41 -6.55
CA GLU A 259 -19.99 9.59 -5.90
C GLU A 259 -20.34 9.25 -4.45
N SER A 260 -20.29 10.19 -3.50
CA SER A 260 -20.66 9.92 -2.11
C SER A 260 -22.16 9.65 -1.94
N LEU A 261 -22.47 8.68 -1.08
CA LEU A 261 -23.83 8.36 -0.65
C LEU A 261 -24.00 8.91 0.77
N ASP A 262 -24.80 9.94 0.93
CA ASP A 262 -25.13 10.53 2.24
C ASP A 262 -26.38 9.85 2.79
N CYS A 263 -26.30 8.54 3.08
CA CYS A 263 -27.39 7.76 3.62
C CYS A 263 -26.92 6.52 4.42
N SER A 264 -27.78 6.08 5.35
CA SER A 264 -27.60 4.81 6.06
C SER A 264 -28.06 3.64 5.21
N VAL A 265 -27.24 2.57 5.17
CA VAL A 265 -27.53 1.34 4.40
C VAL A 265 -27.36 0.13 5.29
N HIS A 266 -28.35 -0.76 5.31
CA HIS A 266 -28.18 -2.10 5.91
C HIS A 266 -28.00 -3.14 4.83
N LEU A 267 -26.84 -3.81 4.81
CA LEU A 267 -26.49 -4.83 3.83
C LEU A 267 -26.73 -6.24 4.38
N VAL A 268 -27.64 -6.97 3.77
CA VAL A 268 -27.93 -8.37 4.05
C VAL A 268 -27.39 -9.23 2.90
N GLY A 269 -26.58 -10.22 3.20
CA GLY A 269 -26.02 -11.09 2.16
C GLY A 269 -24.95 -12.04 2.66
N ASN A 270 -24.34 -12.79 1.74
CA ASN A 270 -23.30 -13.76 2.04
C ASN A 270 -22.25 -13.82 0.93
N GLY A 271 -21.04 -14.25 1.30
CA GLY A 271 -19.98 -14.57 0.35
C GLY A 271 -19.36 -13.37 -0.36
N SER A 272 -18.74 -13.64 -1.50
CA SER A 272 -17.91 -12.66 -2.22
C SER A 272 -18.71 -11.52 -2.88
N VAL A 273 -19.94 -11.76 -3.30
CA VAL A 273 -20.80 -10.72 -3.91
C VAL A 273 -21.20 -9.69 -2.86
N ALA A 274 -21.64 -10.15 -1.68
CA ALA A 274 -21.96 -9.28 -0.56
C ALA A 274 -20.70 -8.50 -0.07
N ALA A 275 -19.54 -9.14 -0.01
CA ALA A 275 -18.28 -8.49 0.34
C ALA A 275 -17.90 -7.37 -0.65
N ARG A 276 -17.95 -7.61 -1.97
CA ARG A 276 -17.71 -6.58 -3.00
C ARG A 276 -18.74 -5.44 -2.94
N THR A 277 -20.00 -5.77 -2.68
CA THR A 277 -21.07 -4.79 -2.50
C THR A 277 -20.78 -3.89 -1.31
N LEU A 278 -20.33 -4.47 -0.17
CA LEU A 278 -19.90 -3.72 1.01
C LEU A 278 -18.75 -2.75 0.70
N GLU A 279 -17.71 -3.23 0.01
CA GLU A 279 -16.58 -2.38 -0.39
C GLU A 279 -17.04 -1.19 -1.24
N ARG A 280 -17.97 -1.40 -2.18
CA ARG A 280 -18.50 -0.32 -3.02
C ARG A 280 -19.31 0.71 -2.22
N LEU A 281 -20.15 0.25 -1.29
CA LEU A 281 -20.95 1.14 -0.44
C LEU A 281 -20.07 1.93 0.54
N ALA A 282 -19.09 1.27 1.17
CA ALA A 282 -18.14 1.92 2.05
C ALA A 282 -17.24 2.94 1.33
N ASN A 283 -16.85 2.64 0.07
CA ASN A 283 -16.10 3.57 -0.77
C ASN A 283 -16.93 4.77 -1.25
N ALA A 284 -18.26 4.65 -1.23
CA ALA A 284 -19.18 5.76 -1.51
C ALA A 284 -19.56 6.54 -0.24
N ASP A 285 -18.80 6.42 0.85
CA ASP A 285 -19.02 7.08 2.15
C ASP A 285 -20.43 6.81 2.75
N ALA A 286 -21.11 5.71 2.39
CA ALA A 286 -22.36 5.33 3.01
C ALA A 286 -22.14 4.88 4.47
N GLU A 287 -23.05 5.22 5.37
CA GLU A 287 -23.08 4.67 6.72
C GLU A 287 -23.65 3.25 6.67
N VAL A 288 -22.78 2.24 6.65
CA VAL A 288 -23.19 0.83 6.42
C VAL A 288 -23.17 0.02 7.69
N SER A 289 -24.22 -0.77 7.91
CA SER A 289 -24.26 -1.90 8.83
C SER A 289 -24.51 -3.20 8.05
N VAL A 290 -24.05 -4.35 8.54
CA VAL A 290 -24.12 -5.60 7.80
C VAL A 290 -24.65 -6.80 8.60
N GLY A 291 -25.21 -7.76 7.91
CA GLY A 291 -25.60 -9.06 8.46
C GLY A 291 -27.12 -9.27 8.51
N PRO A 292 -27.57 -10.41 9.08
CA PRO A 292 -26.75 -11.42 9.79
C PRO A 292 -25.98 -12.35 8.86
N ALA A 293 -24.75 -12.69 9.22
CA ALA A 293 -23.93 -13.65 8.51
C ALA A 293 -23.10 -14.51 9.49
N PRO A 294 -22.66 -15.73 9.10
CA PRO A 294 -21.89 -16.60 9.99
C PRO A 294 -20.44 -16.14 10.10
N PRO A 295 -19.74 -16.40 11.24
CA PRO A 295 -18.31 -16.17 11.39
C PRO A 295 -17.51 -16.84 10.28
N GLY A 296 -16.55 -16.11 9.71
CA GLY A 296 -15.72 -16.57 8.58
C GLY A 296 -16.35 -16.35 7.20
N ASP A 297 -17.55 -15.78 7.12
CA ASP A 297 -18.11 -15.32 5.85
C ASP A 297 -17.33 -14.13 5.30
N ALA A 298 -17.15 -14.06 3.99
CA ALA A 298 -16.39 -12.99 3.33
C ALA A 298 -16.96 -11.59 3.64
N LEU A 299 -18.30 -11.47 3.75
CA LEU A 299 -18.96 -10.22 4.13
C LEU A 299 -18.49 -9.75 5.52
N LEU A 300 -18.51 -10.63 6.54
CA LEU A 300 -18.12 -10.27 7.90
C LEU A 300 -16.63 -10.00 8.03
N GLU A 301 -15.79 -10.74 7.33
CA GLU A 301 -14.35 -10.46 7.31
C GLU A 301 -14.07 -9.09 6.67
N THR A 302 -14.75 -8.75 5.58
CA THR A 302 -14.66 -7.42 4.96
C THR A 302 -15.19 -6.33 5.90
N ALA A 303 -16.32 -6.53 6.57
CA ALA A 303 -16.87 -5.58 7.54
C ALA A 303 -15.87 -5.33 8.69
N ARG A 304 -15.28 -6.40 9.23
CA ARG A 304 -14.26 -6.29 10.27
C ARG A 304 -13.05 -5.47 9.83
N LEU A 305 -12.56 -5.69 8.60
CA LEU A 305 -11.44 -4.94 8.02
C LEU A 305 -11.77 -3.46 7.85
N LEU A 306 -13.01 -3.15 7.48
CA LEU A 306 -13.49 -1.78 7.29
C LEU A 306 -13.91 -1.10 8.60
N GLY A 307 -13.98 -1.85 9.73
CA GLY A 307 -14.46 -1.34 11.01
C GLY A 307 -15.96 -1.05 11.01
N ILE A 308 -16.73 -1.80 10.23
CA ILE A 308 -18.18 -1.67 10.06
C ILE A 308 -18.90 -2.59 11.05
N ASP A 309 -19.99 -2.07 11.65
CA ASP A 309 -20.81 -2.84 12.58
C ASP A 309 -21.51 -4.02 11.90
N SER A 310 -21.55 -5.17 12.60
CA SER A 310 -21.99 -6.41 11.98
C SER A 310 -22.81 -7.31 12.92
N LEU A 311 -23.90 -7.87 12.39
CA LEU A 311 -24.70 -8.89 13.06
C LEU A 311 -24.14 -10.28 12.76
N LEU A 312 -23.95 -11.06 13.83
CA LEU A 312 -23.53 -12.46 13.74
C LEU A 312 -24.72 -13.41 13.68
N ALA A 313 -24.61 -14.48 12.90
CA ALA A 313 -25.54 -15.59 12.90
C ALA A 313 -24.81 -16.91 13.20
N ASN A 314 -25.44 -17.83 13.92
CA ASN A 314 -24.85 -19.15 14.13
C ASN A 314 -24.86 -19.94 12.82
N PRO A 315 -23.71 -20.51 12.39
CA PRO A 315 -23.66 -21.34 11.21
C PRO A 315 -24.53 -22.62 11.43
N TYR A 316 -25.28 -23.00 10.41
CA TYR A 316 -26.11 -24.23 10.40
C TYR A 316 -27.27 -24.28 11.42
N ALA A 317 -27.63 -23.15 12.04
CA ALA A 317 -28.77 -23.03 12.94
C ALA A 317 -29.81 -22.04 12.38
N ALA A 318 -31.06 -22.17 12.84
CA ALA A 318 -32.07 -21.14 12.62
C ALA A 318 -31.64 -19.87 13.36
N LEU A 319 -32.02 -18.71 12.82
CA LEU A 319 -31.74 -17.42 13.49
C LEU A 319 -32.45 -17.37 14.83
N GLU A 320 -31.72 -16.97 15.86
CA GLU A 320 -32.27 -16.74 17.20
C GLU A 320 -33.22 -15.54 17.19
N GLU A 321 -34.22 -15.53 18.07
CA GLU A 321 -35.20 -14.43 18.15
C GLU A 321 -34.51 -13.05 18.39
N GLU A 322 -33.42 -13.03 19.15
CA GLU A 322 -32.63 -11.83 19.42
C GLU A 322 -31.95 -11.31 18.16
N THR A 323 -31.37 -12.19 17.35
CA THR A 323 -30.72 -11.83 16.05
C THR A 323 -31.79 -11.34 15.06
N VAL A 324 -32.98 -11.92 15.02
CA VAL A 324 -34.09 -11.45 14.17
C VAL A 324 -34.59 -10.07 14.63
N ALA A 325 -34.67 -9.84 15.93
CA ALA A 325 -35.07 -8.53 16.47
C ALA A 325 -34.01 -7.45 16.13
N SER A 326 -32.73 -7.78 16.27
CA SER A 326 -31.62 -6.88 15.89
C SER A 326 -31.59 -6.60 14.38
N LEU A 327 -31.83 -7.60 13.55
CA LEU A 327 -31.95 -7.41 12.08
C LEU A 327 -33.07 -6.42 11.75
N ARG A 328 -34.25 -6.60 12.34
CA ARG A 328 -35.40 -5.69 12.11
C ARG A 328 -35.11 -4.26 12.59
N ALA A 329 -34.38 -4.10 13.70
CA ALA A 329 -33.96 -2.78 14.16
C ALA A 329 -33.02 -2.10 13.15
N HIS A 330 -32.00 -2.79 12.67
CA HIS A 330 -31.07 -2.25 11.65
C HIS A 330 -31.77 -1.92 10.33
N ILE A 331 -32.74 -2.76 9.91
CA ILE A 331 -33.56 -2.48 8.72
C ILE A 331 -34.42 -1.22 8.93
N ALA A 332 -34.99 -1.03 10.11
CA ALA A 332 -35.83 0.14 10.41
C ALA A 332 -35.02 1.46 10.51
N ASP A 333 -33.75 1.38 10.90
CA ASP A 333 -32.85 2.53 11.02
C ASP A 333 -32.15 2.89 9.69
N ALA A 334 -32.19 1.99 8.70
CA ALA A 334 -31.56 2.18 7.40
C ALA A 334 -32.48 2.92 6.42
N ALA A 335 -31.91 3.91 5.71
CA ALA A 335 -32.61 4.59 4.61
C ALA A 335 -32.82 3.67 3.41
N VAL A 336 -31.87 2.74 3.15
CA VAL A 336 -31.95 1.75 2.07
C VAL A 336 -31.49 0.39 2.60
N VAL A 337 -32.20 -0.66 2.27
CA VAL A 337 -31.78 -2.05 2.51
C VAL A 337 -31.23 -2.64 1.23
N VAL A 338 -30.05 -3.24 1.31
CA VAL A 338 -29.40 -3.92 0.19
C VAL A 338 -29.34 -5.41 0.47
N LEU A 339 -29.87 -6.22 -0.45
CA LEU A 339 -29.88 -7.68 -0.38
C LEU A 339 -28.93 -8.24 -1.44
N ALA A 340 -27.75 -8.73 -1.03
CA ALA A 340 -26.69 -9.17 -1.95
C ALA A 340 -26.48 -10.70 -1.87
N GLU A 341 -27.03 -11.42 -2.84
CA GLU A 341 -26.94 -12.88 -3.00
C GLU A 341 -27.03 -13.67 -1.67
N PRO A 342 -28.10 -13.50 -0.87
CA PRO A 342 -28.23 -14.21 0.40
C PRO A 342 -28.45 -15.70 0.16
N TYR A 343 -27.76 -16.57 0.91
CA TYR A 343 -28.10 -17.97 0.95
C TYR A 343 -29.38 -18.18 1.77
N LEU A 344 -30.53 -18.31 1.08
CA LEU A 344 -31.84 -18.45 1.71
C LEU A 344 -32.32 -19.89 1.75
N SER A 345 -32.72 -20.31 2.94
CA SER A 345 -33.30 -21.64 3.22
C SER A 345 -34.40 -21.52 4.29
N ASN A 346 -35.09 -22.61 4.60
CA ASN A 346 -36.05 -22.61 5.69
C ASN A 346 -35.45 -22.24 7.05
N GLY A 347 -34.17 -22.52 7.28
CA GLY A 347 -33.50 -22.20 8.55
C GLY A 347 -33.31 -20.72 8.80
N ASN A 348 -33.21 -19.91 7.73
CA ASN A 348 -33.06 -18.45 7.81
C ASN A 348 -34.18 -17.70 7.07
N ARG A 349 -35.34 -18.31 6.89
CA ARG A 349 -36.53 -17.69 6.29
C ARG A 349 -36.85 -16.32 6.91
N ALA A 350 -36.59 -16.14 8.19
CA ALA A 350 -36.80 -14.88 8.91
C ALA A 350 -36.08 -13.70 8.29
N VAL A 351 -34.97 -13.93 7.55
CA VAL A 351 -34.26 -12.87 6.77
C VAL A 351 -35.17 -12.40 5.64
N LEU A 352 -35.71 -13.33 4.83
CA LEU A 352 -36.64 -13.01 3.76
C LEU A 352 -37.88 -12.27 4.27
N ASP A 353 -38.46 -12.77 5.37
CA ASP A 353 -39.65 -12.18 6.00
C ASP A 353 -39.37 -10.76 6.56
N ALA A 354 -38.12 -10.47 6.95
CA ALA A 354 -37.73 -9.15 7.44
C ALA A 354 -37.56 -8.15 6.30
N VAL A 355 -37.04 -8.56 5.14
CA VAL A 355 -36.81 -7.69 4.00
C VAL A 355 -38.01 -7.57 3.04
N ASP A 356 -38.98 -8.50 3.07
CA ASP A 356 -40.20 -8.50 2.21
C ASP A 356 -41.12 -7.29 2.51
N SER A 357 -40.97 -6.65 3.66
CA SER A 357 -41.76 -5.48 4.08
C SER A 357 -41.03 -4.12 3.88
N VAL A 358 -39.90 -4.11 3.18
CA VAL A 358 -39.08 -2.91 3.00
C VAL A 358 -39.44 -2.24 1.67
N ASP A 359 -39.82 -0.96 1.72
CA ASP A 359 -40.14 -0.19 0.53
C ASP A 359 -38.87 0.22 -0.26
N SER A 360 -37.78 0.57 0.44
CA SER A 360 -36.49 0.99 -0.14
C SER A 360 -35.51 -0.22 -0.23
N LEU A 361 -35.86 -1.23 -1.05
CA LEU A 361 -35.07 -2.44 -1.24
C LEU A 361 -34.28 -2.43 -2.57
N VAL A 362 -32.97 -2.64 -2.46
CA VAL A 362 -32.06 -2.90 -3.59
C VAL A 362 -31.61 -4.36 -3.54
N VAL A 363 -31.76 -5.10 -4.65
CA VAL A 363 -31.28 -6.49 -4.78
C VAL A 363 -30.08 -6.51 -5.71
N VAL A 364 -28.94 -6.99 -5.21
CA VAL A 364 -27.68 -7.12 -5.94
C VAL A 364 -27.49 -8.57 -6.39
N GLU A 365 -27.33 -8.79 -7.68
CA GLU A 365 -27.17 -10.11 -8.28
C GLU A 365 -25.97 -10.10 -9.26
N ASP A 366 -25.09 -11.10 -9.14
CA ASP A 366 -23.96 -11.36 -10.06
C ASP A 366 -24.12 -12.71 -10.78
N GLY A 367 -25.26 -13.36 -10.56
CA GLY A 367 -25.59 -14.67 -11.13
C GLY A 367 -27.08 -15.00 -11.02
N PRO A 368 -27.48 -16.20 -11.43
CA PRO A 368 -28.88 -16.64 -11.35
C PRO A 368 -29.31 -16.85 -9.87
N TRP A 369 -30.20 -16.03 -9.36
CA TRP A 369 -30.67 -16.04 -7.95
C TRP A 369 -31.18 -17.41 -7.48
N ARG A 370 -31.64 -18.27 -8.38
CA ARG A 370 -32.08 -19.61 -8.04
C ARG A 370 -31.00 -20.54 -7.51
N SER A 371 -29.71 -20.16 -7.69
CA SER A 371 -28.58 -20.96 -7.19
C SER A 371 -28.36 -20.81 -5.69
N HIS A 372 -28.84 -19.72 -5.07
CA HIS A 372 -28.63 -19.43 -3.65
C HIS A 372 -29.94 -19.29 -2.83
N VAL A 373 -31.11 -19.50 -3.48
CA VAL A 373 -32.40 -19.51 -2.81
C VAL A 373 -33.01 -20.91 -2.90
N ALA A 374 -33.43 -21.50 -1.77
CA ALA A 374 -34.06 -22.81 -1.74
C ALA A 374 -35.41 -22.83 -2.51
N SER A 375 -35.71 -23.94 -3.17
CA SER A 375 -36.83 -24.05 -4.12
C SER A 375 -38.21 -23.73 -3.53
N ASP A 376 -38.39 -24.00 -2.24
CA ASP A 376 -39.59 -23.71 -1.47
C ASP A 376 -39.81 -22.22 -1.16
N LEU A 377 -38.76 -21.43 -1.24
CA LEU A 377 -38.77 -19.95 -1.09
C LEU A 377 -38.83 -19.20 -2.43
N HIS A 378 -38.77 -19.89 -3.56
CA HIS A 378 -38.71 -19.24 -4.88
C HIS A 378 -39.91 -18.31 -5.17
N SER A 379 -41.11 -18.67 -4.71
CA SER A 379 -42.31 -17.84 -4.92
C SER A 379 -42.23 -16.53 -4.13
N ASP A 380 -41.83 -16.61 -2.86
CA ASP A 380 -41.74 -15.45 -1.97
C ASP A 380 -40.60 -14.53 -2.39
N TYR A 381 -39.41 -15.09 -2.69
CA TYR A 381 -38.27 -14.31 -3.20
C TYR A 381 -38.59 -13.64 -4.54
N SER A 382 -39.24 -14.34 -5.47
CA SER A 382 -39.60 -13.76 -6.77
C SER A 382 -40.59 -12.59 -6.64
N ARG A 383 -41.52 -12.63 -5.67
CA ARG A 383 -42.44 -11.53 -5.38
C ARG A 383 -41.70 -10.32 -4.81
N MET A 384 -40.89 -10.50 -3.78
CA MET A 384 -40.07 -9.48 -3.17
C MET A 384 -39.15 -8.83 -4.21
N ARG A 385 -38.43 -9.65 -4.98
CA ARG A 385 -37.52 -9.21 -6.06
C ARG A 385 -38.23 -8.36 -7.12
N ALA A 386 -39.47 -8.64 -7.44
CA ALA A 386 -40.23 -7.87 -8.45
C ALA A 386 -40.60 -6.47 -7.98
N ALA A 387 -40.60 -6.21 -6.68
CA ALA A 387 -40.85 -4.88 -6.09
C ALA A 387 -39.55 -4.10 -5.82
N ALA A 388 -38.39 -4.78 -5.85
CA ALA A 388 -37.09 -4.17 -5.55
C ALA A 388 -36.39 -3.57 -6.78
N THR A 389 -35.45 -2.66 -6.53
CA THR A 389 -34.48 -2.19 -7.55
C THR A 389 -33.41 -3.25 -7.71
N ILE A 390 -33.23 -3.79 -8.94
CA ILE A 390 -32.23 -4.83 -9.22
C ILE A 390 -31.01 -4.21 -9.84
N THR A 391 -29.84 -4.63 -9.37
CA THR A 391 -28.55 -4.12 -9.83
C THR A 391 -27.46 -5.20 -9.73
N ASP A 392 -26.25 -4.90 -10.21
CA ASP A 392 -25.04 -5.68 -10.00
C ASP A 392 -24.13 -5.00 -8.92
N PRO A 393 -23.08 -5.67 -8.44
CA PRO A 393 -22.19 -5.09 -7.43
C PRO A 393 -21.50 -3.78 -7.88
N GLU A 394 -21.24 -3.62 -9.19
CA GLU A 394 -20.50 -2.47 -9.71
C GLU A 394 -21.36 -1.19 -9.74
N THR A 395 -22.67 -1.35 -9.87
CA THR A 395 -23.63 -0.23 -10.01
C THR A 395 -24.51 -0.03 -8.77
N VAL A 396 -24.23 -0.73 -7.65
CA VAL A 396 -25.02 -0.65 -6.41
C VAL A 396 -25.16 0.79 -5.86
N GLY A 397 -24.11 1.59 -5.91
CA GLY A 397 -24.16 2.99 -5.44
C GLY A 397 -25.19 3.84 -6.22
N ILE A 398 -25.28 3.63 -7.52
CA ILE A 398 -26.27 4.31 -8.38
C ILE A 398 -27.70 3.85 -8.01
N ALA A 399 -27.89 2.55 -7.80
CA ALA A 399 -29.19 1.97 -7.43
C ALA A 399 -29.67 2.46 -6.06
N VAL A 400 -28.79 2.51 -5.06
CA VAL A 400 -29.08 3.03 -3.70
C VAL A 400 -29.54 4.48 -3.78
N ARG A 401 -28.80 5.33 -4.51
CA ARG A 401 -29.18 6.74 -4.70
C ARG A 401 -30.53 6.91 -5.39
N ALA A 402 -30.78 6.15 -6.45
CA ALA A 402 -32.05 6.19 -7.18
C ALA A 402 -33.22 5.81 -6.28
N THR A 403 -33.07 4.76 -5.45
CA THR A 403 -34.07 4.29 -4.50
C THR A 403 -34.35 5.34 -3.42
N GLN A 404 -33.31 5.92 -2.82
CA GLN A 404 -33.45 7.00 -1.82
C GLN A 404 -34.15 8.23 -2.41
N SER A 405 -33.81 8.65 -3.62
CA SER A 405 -34.45 9.81 -4.26
C SER A 405 -35.91 9.59 -4.59
N ALA A 406 -36.30 8.36 -4.93
CA ALA A 406 -37.70 7.99 -5.18
C ALA A 406 -38.55 8.07 -3.91
N GLU A 407 -38.01 7.64 -2.77
CA GLU A 407 -38.67 7.72 -1.46
C GLU A 407 -38.88 9.18 -1.01
N GLN A 408 -37.84 10.01 -1.09
CA GLN A 408 -37.93 11.44 -0.79
C GLN A 408 -38.97 12.18 -1.62
N LEU A 409 -39.14 11.79 -2.90
CA LEU A 409 -40.19 12.33 -3.76
C LEU A 409 -41.57 11.83 -3.36
N ALA A 410 -41.71 10.56 -2.95
CA ALA A 410 -43.00 10.01 -2.50
C ALA A 410 -43.49 10.69 -1.22
N ASP A 411 -42.61 10.96 -0.26
CA ASP A 411 -42.94 11.66 0.99
C ASP A 411 -43.36 13.12 0.72
N PHE A 412 -42.68 13.78 -0.23
CA PHE A 412 -43.02 15.17 -0.60
C PHE A 412 -44.43 15.32 -1.23
N TYR A 413 -44.98 14.26 -1.85
CA TYR A 413 -46.31 14.29 -2.44
C TYR A 413 -47.42 13.77 -1.50
N GLN A 414 -47.09 13.29 -0.29
CA GLN A 414 -48.06 12.83 0.72
C GLN A 414 -48.40 13.89 1.78
N ASP A 415 -47.61 14.95 1.91
CA ASP A 415 -47.86 16.17 2.72
C ASP A 415 -48.53 17.27 1.86
#